data_97078d49b03357bb900d8925eea5ee3e
#
_entry.id   97078d49b03357bb900d8925eea5ee3e
#
_cell.length_a   1.000
_cell.length_b   1.000
_cell.length_c   1.000
_cell.angle_alpha   90.00
_cell.angle_beta   90.00
_cell.angle_gamma   90.00
#
_symmetry.space_group_name_H-M   'P 1'
#
loop_
_entity.id
_entity.type
_entity.pdbx_description
1 polymer ?
#
loop_
_entity_poly.entity_id
_entity_poly.type
_entity_poly.pdbx_seq_one_letter_code
_entity_poly.pdbx_strand_id
1 'polypeptide(L)'
;MSLKITCYNNFFKVTGVLDRTSVDVFHHEFRNVFEKSDEITISIEGIESIDRYGVRALAKLHNESITKQKRLSIIGFGCKELYDHFKTKETAA
;
A
#
# COMPACT_ATOMS: atom_id res chain seq x y z
N MET A 1 6.07 -5.50 17.12
CA MET A 1 4.90 -5.69 16.25
C MET A 1 5.37 -5.82 14.83
N SER A 2 4.90 -6.81 14.17
CA SER A 2 5.37 -7.10 12.83
C SER A 2 4.32 -6.80 11.79
N LEU A 3 4.77 -6.62 10.56
CA LEU A 3 3.91 -6.46 9.40
C LEU A 3 3.70 -7.82 8.78
N LYS A 4 2.46 -8.13 8.45
CA LYS A 4 2.13 -9.39 7.78
C LYS A 4 1.40 -9.08 6.48
N ILE A 5 1.85 -9.70 5.40
CA ILE A 5 1.24 -9.51 4.09
C ILE A 5 0.87 -10.88 3.55
N THR A 6 -0.40 -11.08 3.23
CA THR A 6 -0.87 -12.30 2.61
C THR A 6 -1.37 -11.97 1.21
N CYS A 7 -1.12 -12.87 0.28
CA CYS A 7 -1.49 -12.66 -1.11
C CYS A 7 -2.36 -13.81 -1.60
N TYR A 8 -3.45 -13.47 -2.25
CA TYR A 8 -4.30 -14.44 -2.91
C TYR A 8 -4.61 -13.89 -4.30
N ASN A 9 -4.02 -14.53 -5.31
CA ASN A 9 -4.05 -14.01 -6.68
C ASN A 9 -3.46 -12.61 -6.70
N ASN A 10 -4.22 -11.60 -7.08
CA ASN A 10 -3.75 -10.23 -7.08
C ASN A 10 -4.33 -9.39 -5.93
N PHE A 11 -4.82 -10.07 -4.90
CA PHE A 11 -5.34 -9.41 -3.70
C PHE A 11 -4.34 -9.55 -2.58
N PHE A 12 -3.90 -8.42 -2.03
CA PHE A 12 -2.91 -8.38 -0.96
C PHE A 12 -3.54 -7.83 0.30
N LYS A 13 -3.44 -8.59 1.38
CA LYS A 13 -3.96 -8.15 2.67
C LYS A 13 -2.79 -7.80 3.57
N VAL A 14 -2.73 -6.56 3.99
CA VAL A 14 -1.65 -6.05 4.83
C VAL A 14 -2.19 -5.81 6.24
N THR A 15 -1.55 -6.43 7.22
CA THR A 15 -1.98 -6.32 8.61
C THR A 15 -0.79 -5.99 9.50
N GLY A 16 -1.08 -5.42 10.66
CA GLY A 16 -0.06 -5.10 11.65
C GLY A 16 0.38 -3.66 11.59
N VAL A 17 1.67 -3.45 11.76
CA VAL A 17 2.24 -2.10 11.83
C VAL A 17 3.09 -1.86 10.60
N LEU A 18 2.79 -0.80 9.86
CA LEU A 18 3.58 -0.40 8.70
C LEU A 18 4.31 0.89 9.06
N ASP A 19 5.56 0.76 9.43
CA ASP A 19 6.36 1.88 9.88
C ASP A 19 7.79 1.75 9.38
N ARG A 20 8.64 2.62 9.88
CA ARG A 20 10.06 2.65 9.49
C ARG A 20 10.73 1.30 9.65
N THR A 21 10.36 0.53 10.68
CA THR A 21 11.03 -0.74 10.96
C THR A 21 10.52 -1.87 10.09
N SER A 22 9.33 -1.74 9.51
CA SER A 22 8.73 -2.81 8.71
C SER A 22 8.56 -2.46 7.24
N VAL A 23 8.89 -1.23 6.87
CA VAL A 23 8.67 -0.79 5.48
C VAL A 23 9.49 -1.59 4.48
N ASP A 24 10.62 -2.14 4.89
CA ASP A 24 11.43 -2.98 4.01
C ASP A 24 10.70 -4.26 3.65
N VAL A 25 9.92 -4.81 4.58
CA VAL A 25 9.10 -6.00 4.30
C VAL A 25 8.08 -5.65 3.22
N PHE A 26 7.47 -4.49 3.35
CA PHE A 26 6.50 -4.02 2.37
C PHE A 26 7.13 -3.88 0.99
N HIS A 27 8.28 -3.22 0.92
CA HIS A 27 8.97 -3.04 -0.35
C HIS A 27 9.35 -4.37 -0.99
N HIS A 28 9.81 -5.30 -0.16
CA HIS A 28 10.20 -6.61 -0.66
C HIS A 28 9.02 -7.37 -1.26
N GLU A 29 7.87 -7.34 -0.58
CA GLU A 29 6.68 -8.05 -1.05
C GLU A 29 6.12 -7.47 -2.34
N PHE A 30 6.17 -6.16 -2.50
CA PHE A 30 5.60 -5.51 -3.66
C PHE A 30 6.62 -5.22 -4.76
N ARG A 31 7.82 -5.73 -4.60
CA ARG A 31 8.85 -5.58 -5.61
C ARG A 31 8.42 -6.28 -6.89
N ASN A 32 8.47 -5.55 -8.00
CA ASN A 32 8.11 -6.07 -9.32
C ASN A 32 6.68 -6.59 -9.41
N VAL A 33 5.80 -6.15 -8.52
CA VAL A 33 4.43 -6.65 -8.52
C VAL A 33 3.71 -6.31 -9.82
N PHE A 34 4.00 -5.16 -10.40
CA PHE A 34 3.34 -4.74 -11.63
C PHE A 34 3.91 -5.39 -12.89
N GLU A 35 5.00 -6.12 -12.76
CA GLU A 35 5.52 -6.90 -13.87
C GLU A 35 4.81 -8.25 -13.95
N LYS A 36 4.19 -8.66 -12.85
CA LYS A 36 3.48 -9.93 -12.78
C LYS A 36 1.98 -9.76 -12.95
N SER A 37 1.45 -8.60 -12.61
CA SER A 37 0.00 -8.35 -12.63
C SER A 37 -0.28 -6.96 -13.15
N ASP A 38 -1.32 -6.84 -13.97
CA ASP A 38 -1.74 -5.54 -14.47
C ASP A 38 -2.63 -4.80 -13.47
N GLU A 39 -3.21 -5.53 -12.55
CA GLU A 39 -4.12 -4.97 -11.58
C GLU A 39 -3.92 -5.67 -10.24
N ILE A 40 -3.77 -4.87 -9.19
CA ILE A 40 -3.68 -5.43 -7.84
C ILE A 40 -4.58 -4.64 -6.90
N THR A 41 -5.02 -5.31 -5.85
CA THR A 41 -5.83 -4.70 -4.80
C THR A 41 -5.11 -4.92 -3.48
N ILE A 42 -4.99 -3.85 -2.69
CA ILE A 42 -4.37 -3.92 -1.37
C ILE A 42 -5.41 -3.55 -0.32
N SER A 43 -5.64 -4.45 0.62
CA SER A 43 -6.51 -4.18 1.76
C SER A 43 -5.65 -3.76 2.94
N ILE A 44 -5.97 -2.61 3.50
CA ILE A 44 -5.25 -2.08 4.66
C ILE A 44 -6.13 -2.05 5.90
N GLU A 45 -7.25 -2.77 5.87
CA GLU A 45 -8.17 -2.80 7.02
C GLU A 45 -7.49 -3.30 8.28
N GLY A 46 -6.54 -4.19 8.14
CA GLY A 46 -5.86 -4.78 9.28
C GLY A 46 -4.64 -4.01 9.76
N ILE A 47 -4.33 -2.87 9.16
CA ILE A 47 -3.22 -2.05 9.61
C ILE A 47 -3.60 -1.37 10.92
N GLU A 48 -2.82 -1.62 11.96
CA GLU A 48 -3.07 -1.05 13.28
C GLU A 48 -2.52 0.34 13.42
N SER A 49 -1.36 0.59 12.81
CA SER A 49 -0.78 1.91 12.79
C SER A 49 0.16 2.05 11.59
N ILE A 50 0.38 3.28 11.18
CA ILE A 50 1.21 3.59 10.04
C ILE A 50 1.89 4.93 10.32
N ASP A 51 3.17 5.03 9.96
CA ASP A 51 3.88 6.29 10.08
C ASP A 51 4.14 6.88 8.70
N ARG A 52 4.90 7.98 8.65
CA ARG A 52 5.19 8.65 7.39
C ARG A 52 5.91 7.74 6.39
N TYR A 53 6.73 6.83 6.89
CA TYR A 53 7.45 5.92 6.01
C TYR A 53 6.51 4.93 5.35
N GLY A 54 5.52 4.46 6.11
CA GLY A 54 4.50 3.58 5.55
C GLY A 54 3.61 4.28 4.54
N VAL A 55 3.21 5.51 4.86
CA VAL A 55 2.40 6.30 3.92
C VAL A 55 3.18 6.54 2.63
N ARG A 56 4.46 6.87 2.74
CA ARG A 56 5.29 7.08 1.56
C ARG A 56 5.43 5.82 0.72
N ALA A 57 5.55 4.67 1.38
CA ALA A 57 5.69 3.41 0.67
C ALA A 57 4.44 3.12 -0.16
N LEU A 58 3.27 3.33 0.43
CA LEU A 58 2.02 3.13 -0.29
C LEU A 58 1.86 4.15 -1.42
N ALA A 59 2.21 5.41 -1.16
CA ALA A 59 2.13 6.44 -2.18
C ALA A 59 3.08 6.16 -3.33
N LYS A 60 4.26 5.66 -3.03
CA LYS A 60 5.24 5.31 -4.06
C LYS A 60 4.71 4.19 -4.94
N LEU A 61 4.09 3.19 -4.33
CA LEU A 61 3.50 2.09 -5.08
C LEU A 61 2.36 2.60 -5.98
N HIS A 62 1.55 3.51 -5.45
CA HIS A 62 0.49 4.12 -6.22
C HIS A 62 1.03 4.88 -7.44
N ASN A 63 2.07 5.68 -7.21
CA ASN A 63 2.69 6.42 -8.31
C ASN A 63 3.31 5.49 -9.35
N GLU A 64 3.88 4.38 -8.89
CA GLU A 64 4.45 3.40 -9.79
C GLU A 64 3.37 2.78 -10.68
N SER A 65 2.19 2.54 -10.12
CA SER A 65 1.09 1.98 -10.91
C SER A 65 0.70 2.94 -12.03
N ILE A 66 0.68 4.22 -11.75
CA ILE A 66 0.34 5.23 -12.75
C ILE A 66 1.43 5.29 -13.82
N THR A 67 2.68 5.32 -13.41
CA THR A 67 3.80 5.39 -14.34
C THR A 67 3.83 4.19 -15.28
N LYS A 68 3.51 3.02 -14.77
CA LYS A 68 3.54 1.78 -15.55
C LYS A 68 2.21 1.48 -16.21
N GLN A 69 1.22 2.37 -16.05
CA GLN A 69 -0.12 2.19 -16.62
C GLN A 69 -0.78 0.92 -16.12
N LYS A 70 -0.64 0.67 -14.84
CA LYS A 70 -1.28 -0.47 -14.17
C LYS A 70 -2.37 0.04 -13.25
N ARG A 71 -3.15 -0.87 -12.68
CA ARG A 71 -4.23 -0.51 -11.77
C ARG A 71 -3.90 -0.93 -10.35
N LEU A 72 -4.05 0.01 -9.45
CA LEU A 72 -3.88 -0.26 -8.02
C LEU A 72 -5.10 0.25 -7.28
N SER A 73 -5.75 -0.64 -6.54
CA SER A 73 -6.87 -0.29 -5.68
C SER A 73 -6.44 -0.49 -4.24
N ILE A 74 -6.68 0.51 -3.41
CA ILE A 74 -6.40 0.42 -1.98
C ILE A 74 -7.73 0.52 -1.27
N ILE A 75 -8.08 -0.50 -0.50
CA ILE A 75 -9.35 -0.58 0.19
C ILE A 75 -9.15 -0.69 1.69
N GLY A 76 -10.19 -0.33 2.44
CA GLY A 76 -10.17 -0.47 3.89
C GLY A 76 -9.37 0.63 4.56
N PHE A 77 -9.90 1.85 4.59
CA PHE A 77 -9.20 3.00 5.20
C PHE A 77 -9.30 2.93 6.72
N GLY A 78 -8.62 1.95 7.29
CA GLY A 78 -8.58 1.83 8.75
C GLY A 78 -7.66 2.85 9.40
N CYS A 79 -6.78 3.46 8.61
CA CYS A 79 -5.84 4.45 9.10
C CYS A 79 -6.21 5.81 8.53
N LYS A 80 -6.63 6.72 9.41
CA LYS A 80 -7.06 8.04 9.00
C LYS A 80 -5.96 8.82 8.29
N GLU A 81 -4.73 8.67 8.77
CA GLU A 81 -3.60 9.41 8.20
C GLU A 81 -3.39 9.04 6.74
N LEU A 82 -3.51 7.78 6.43
CA LEU A 82 -3.35 7.32 5.06
C LEU A 82 -4.51 7.79 4.20
N TYR A 83 -5.72 7.70 4.73
CA TYR A 83 -6.90 8.18 4.01
C TYR A 83 -6.78 9.66 3.67
N ASP A 84 -6.38 10.47 4.65
CA ASP A 84 -6.23 11.91 4.44
C ASP A 84 -5.16 12.21 3.40
N HIS A 85 -4.07 11.46 3.41
CA HIS A 85 -3.00 11.64 2.44
C HIS A 85 -3.50 11.42 1.01
N PHE A 86 -4.18 10.31 0.79
CA PHE A 86 -4.67 9.99 -0.56
C PHE A 86 -5.79 10.89 -0.99
N LYS A 87 -6.65 11.29 -0.05
CA LYS A 87 -7.72 12.21 -0.35
C LYS A 87 -7.18 13.56 -0.81
N THR A 88 -6.15 14.05 -0.12
CA THR A 88 -5.52 15.31 -0.48
C THR A 88 -4.90 15.23 -1.88
N LYS A 89 -4.26 14.09 -2.17
CA LYS A 89 -3.64 13.90 -3.47
C LYS A 89 -4.67 13.90 -4.59
N GLU A 90 -5.79 13.23 -4.37
CA GLU A 90 -6.87 13.19 -5.36
C GLU A 90 -7.41 14.59 -5.61
N THR A 91 -7.56 15.36 -4.54
CA THR A 91 -8.07 16.73 -4.67
C THR A 91 -7.10 17.59 -5.45
N ALA A 92 -5.81 17.35 -5.28
CA ALA A 92 -4.78 18.12 -5.97
C ALA A 92 -4.69 17.76 -7.46
N ALA A 93 -5.10 16.57 -7.79
CA ALA A 93 -5.06 16.12 -9.16
C ALA A 93 -6.22 16.67 -9.95
#